data_fb34b68a90dc27afaa4dda412bfb4de0
#
_entry.id   fb34b68a90dc27afaa4dda412bfb4de0
#
_cell.length_a   1.000
_cell.length_b   1.000
_cell.length_c   1.000
_cell.angle_alpha   90.00
_cell.angle_beta   90.00
_cell.angle_gamma   90.00
#
_symmetry.space_group_name_H-M   'P 1'
#
loop_
_entity.id
_entity.type
_entity.pdbx_description
1 polymer ?
#
loop_
_entity_poly.entity_id
_entity_poly.type
_entity_poly.pdbx_seq_one_letter_code
_entity_poly.pdbx_strand_id
1 'polypeptide(L)'
;MTTYQQIFENNRNWVASKTALDVDFFNKLASDQNPEYLYIGCSDSRVPANEIMGLDSGEVFVHRNIANLVCATDLNVMAVINYGVRYLDIKHIIVCGHYNC
;
A
#
# COMPACT_ATOMS: atom_id res chain seq x y z
N MET A 1 8.98 10.06 -21.69
CA MET A 1 7.77 9.65 -20.97
C MET A 1 7.60 8.14 -21.07
N THR A 2 7.25 7.49 -19.98
CA THR A 2 7.03 6.04 -19.96
C THR A 2 5.71 5.68 -20.63
N THR A 3 5.74 4.77 -21.60
CA THR A 3 4.53 4.27 -22.24
C THR A 3 3.88 3.17 -21.37
N TYR A 4 2.61 2.87 -21.61
CA TYR A 4 1.96 1.78 -20.88
C TYR A 4 2.59 0.41 -21.22
N GLN A 5 3.12 0.24 -22.44
CA GLN A 5 3.85 -0.97 -22.78
C GLN A 5 5.11 -1.12 -21.92
N GLN A 6 5.82 -0.02 -21.65
CA GLN A 6 6.98 -0.03 -20.75
C GLN A 6 6.59 -0.38 -19.31
N ILE A 7 5.40 0.03 -18.86
CA ILE A 7 4.90 -0.36 -17.54
C ILE A 7 4.74 -1.88 -17.43
N PHE A 8 4.18 -2.53 -18.43
CA PHE A 8 4.07 -3.99 -18.46
C PHE A 8 5.46 -4.66 -18.48
N GLU A 9 6.40 -4.10 -19.23
CA GLU A 9 7.77 -4.59 -19.25
C GLU A 9 8.44 -4.42 -17.88
N ASN A 10 8.28 -3.25 -17.25
CA ASN A 10 8.78 -3.00 -15.91
C ASN A 10 8.20 -4.00 -14.90
N ASN A 11 6.93 -4.33 -15.02
CA ASN A 11 6.28 -5.32 -14.15
C ASN A 11 6.90 -6.71 -14.33
N ARG A 12 7.11 -7.15 -15.57
CA ARG A 12 7.79 -8.43 -15.84
C ARG A 12 9.18 -8.47 -15.22
N ASN A 13 9.94 -7.39 -15.36
CA ASN A 13 11.27 -7.27 -14.77
C ASN A 13 11.23 -7.25 -13.25
N TRP A 14 10.24 -6.59 -12.67
CA TRP A 14 10.03 -6.59 -11.22
C TRP A 14 9.75 -8.00 -10.69
N VAL A 15 8.84 -8.72 -11.34
CA VAL A 15 8.55 -10.13 -10.99
C VAL A 15 9.81 -10.97 -11.07
N ALA A 16 10.57 -10.86 -12.16
CA ALA A 16 11.81 -11.61 -12.35
C ALA A 16 12.85 -11.27 -11.27
N SER A 17 13.00 -10.01 -10.90
CA SER A 17 13.95 -9.59 -9.87
C SER A 17 13.57 -10.14 -8.49
N LYS A 18 12.29 -10.17 -8.15
CA LYS A 18 11.83 -10.69 -6.86
C LYS A 18 12.02 -12.20 -6.77
N THR A 19 11.68 -12.95 -7.82
CA THR A 19 11.83 -14.39 -7.85
C THR A 19 13.29 -14.84 -7.98
N ALA A 20 14.17 -14.01 -8.52
CA ALA A 20 15.61 -14.27 -8.54
C ALA A 20 16.22 -14.19 -7.13
N LEU A 21 15.74 -13.29 -6.27
CA LEU A 21 16.19 -13.19 -4.89
C LEU A 21 15.55 -14.24 -3.98
N ASP A 22 14.30 -14.58 -4.22
CA ASP A 22 13.56 -15.57 -3.45
C ASP A 22 12.52 -16.23 -4.37
N VAL A 23 12.73 -17.46 -4.73
CA VAL A 23 11.83 -18.23 -5.62
C VAL A 23 10.41 -18.32 -5.05
N ASP A 24 10.25 -18.25 -3.72
CA ASP A 24 8.97 -18.35 -3.03
C ASP A 24 8.37 -16.99 -2.68
N PHE A 25 8.92 -15.89 -3.19
CA PHE A 25 8.48 -14.53 -2.83
C PHE A 25 6.96 -14.36 -2.92
N PHE A 26 6.36 -14.70 -4.06
CA PHE A 26 4.93 -14.52 -4.26
C PHE A 26 4.11 -15.56 -3.50
N ASN A 27 4.59 -16.77 -3.35
CA ASN A 27 3.92 -17.79 -2.55
C ASN A 27 3.83 -17.38 -1.08
N LYS A 28 4.89 -16.80 -0.54
CA LYS A 28 4.90 -16.27 0.84
C LYS A 28 3.91 -15.13 1.01
N LEU A 29 3.86 -14.19 0.06
CA LEU A 29 2.88 -13.11 0.09
C LEU A 29 1.45 -13.60 -0.03
N ALA A 30 1.22 -14.61 -0.86
CA ALA A 30 -0.11 -15.16 -1.10
C ALA A 30 -0.67 -15.95 0.07
N SER A 31 0.17 -16.47 0.96
CA SER A 31 -0.25 -17.34 2.06
C SER A 31 -1.05 -16.57 3.12
N ASP A 32 -0.70 -15.33 3.39
CA ASP A 32 -1.37 -14.50 4.40
C ASP A 32 -0.90 -13.05 4.30
N GLN A 33 -1.62 -12.12 4.98
CA GLN A 33 -1.14 -10.76 5.19
C GLN A 33 -1.26 -10.40 6.67
N ASN A 34 -0.16 -9.90 7.23
CA ASN A 34 -0.09 -9.46 8.62
C ASN A 34 0.58 -8.10 8.74
N PRO A 35 0.04 -7.05 8.09
CA PRO A 35 0.62 -5.73 8.21
C PRO A 35 0.45 -5.20 9.63
N GLU A 36 1.46 -4.53 10.15
CA GLU A 36 1.40 -3.93 11.48
C GLU A 36 0.79 -2.53 11.46
N TYR A 37 0.75 -1.92 10.29
CA TYR A 37 0.35 -0.53 10.10
C TYR A 37 -0.76 -0.41 9.09
N LEU A 38 -1.71 0.49 9.36
CA LEU A 38 -2.63 1.04 8.37
C LEU A 38 -2.17 2.46 8.05
N TYR A 39 -1.91 2.71 6.78
CA TYR A 39 -1.56 4.04 6.28
C TYR A 39 -2.75 4.63 5.55
N ILE A 40 -3.12 5.86 5.92
CA ILE A 40 -4.12 6.65 5.20
C ILE A 40 -3.42 7.90 4.67
N GLY A 41 -3.36 8.03 3.36
CA GLY A 41 -2.63 9.11 2.73
C GLY A 41 -3.34 9.71 1.53
N CYS A 42 -2.68 10.72 0.95
CA CYS A 42 -3.18 11.39 -0.24
C CYS A 42 -2.90 10.55 -1.50
N SER A 43 -3.80 10.66 -2.48
CA SER A 43 -3.61 10.06 -3.81
C SER A 43 -2.53 10.74 -4.63
N ASP A 44 -1.98 11.84 -4.15
CA ASP A 44 -0.93 12.61 -4.83
C ASP A 44 0.22 11.70 -5.23
N SER A 45 0.62 11.78 -6.51
CA SER A 45 1.63 10.89 -7.09
C SER A 45 3.03 11.03 -6.48
N ARG A 46 3.28 12.11 -5.75
CA ARG A 46 4.58 12.42 -5.15
C ARG A 46 4.82 11.74 -3.80
N VAL A 47 3.79 11.12 -3.22
CA VAL A 47 3.84 10.55 -1.85
C VAL A 47 3.43 9.08 -1.83
N PRO A 48 4.18 8.18 -2.48
CA PRO A 48 3.85 6.74 -2.48
C PRO A 48 4.09 6.14 -1.09
N ALA A 49 3.08 5.44 -0.56
CA ALA A 49 3.04 5.00 0.84
C ALA A 49 4.24 4.14 1.26
N ASN A 50 4.45 3.02 0.57
CA ASN A 50 5.53 2.10 0.92
C ASN A 50 6.90 2.75 0.82
N GLU A 51 7.11 3.55 -0.21
CA GLU A 51 8.40 4.22 -0.43
C GLU A 51 8.74 5.18 0.69
N ILE A 52 7.80 6.06 1.08
CA ILE A 52 8.06 7.04 2.14
C ILE A 52 8.16 6.42 3.52
N MET A 53 7.56 5.26 3.74
CA MET A 53 7.65 4.51 5.00
C MET A 53 8.85 3.54 5.05
N GLY A 54 9.52 3.31 3.92
CA GLY A 54 10.62 2.36 3.84
C GLY A 54 10.18 0.92 4.06
N LEU A 55 8.98 0.57 3.61
CA LEU A 55 8.39 -0.75 3.81
C LEU A 55 8.24 -1.50 2.49
N ASP A 56 8.29 -2.82 2.58
CA ASP A 56 8.12 -3.73 1.45
C ASP A 56 6.67 -4.18 1.27
N SER A 57 6.44 -4.94 0.21
CA SER A 57 5.12 -5.54 -0.05
C SER A 57 4.66 -6.38 1.13
N GLY A 58 3.42 -6.21 1.55
CA GLY A 58 2.81 -6.97 2.64
C GLY A 58 2.97 -6.34 4.02
N GLU A 59 3.79 -5.30 4.17
CA GLU A 59 4.10 -4.73 5.49
C GLU A 59 3.14 -3.63 5.94
N VAL A 60 2.41 -3.01 5.01
CA VAL A 60 1.48 -1.92 5.31
C VAL A 60 0.17 -2.09 4.54
N PHE A 61 -0.94 -1.90 5.24
CA PHE A 61 -2.28 -1.86 4.66
C PHE A 61 -2.58 -0.41 4.28
N VAL A 62 -2.95 -0.15 3.02
CA VAL A 62 -2.93 1.21 2.47
C VAL A 62 -4.30 1.64 2.00
N HIS A 63 -4.73 2.83 2.43
CA HIS A 63 -5.84 3.56 1.84
C HIS A 63 -5.37 4.95 1.40
N ARG A 64 -5.73 5.33 0.17
CA ARG A 64 -5.38 6.66 -0.36
C ARG A 64 -6.61 7.32 -0.96
N ASN A 65 -6.79 8.60 -0.67
CA ASN A 65 -7.87 9.42 -1.22
C ASN A 65 -7.38 10.85 -1.48
N ILE A 66 -8.26 11.72 -1.90
CA ILE A 66 -7.89 13.13 -2.09
C ILE A 66 -7.74 13.77 -0.71
N ALA A 67 -6.54 14.29 -0.45
CA ALA A 67 -6.18 15.01 0.78
C ALA A 67 -6.20 14.14 2.06
N ASN A 68 -5.96 12.84 1.95
CA ASN A 68 -5.85 11.94 3.11
C ASN A 68 -6.99 12.10 4.13
N LEU A 69 -8.22 12.22 3.64
CA LEU A 69 -9.38 12.48 4.49
C LEU A 69 -9.89 11.22 5.19
N VAL A 70 -10.33 11.41 6.44
CA VAL A 70 -11.02 10.37 7.20
C VAL A 70 -12.37 10.95 7.63
N CYS A 71 -13.41 10.64 6.85
CA CYS A 71 -14.78 11.09 7.12
C CYS A 71 -15.66 9.91 7.51
N ALA A 72 -16.39 10.02 8.60
CA ALA A 72 -17.26 8.94 9.09
C ALA A 72 -18.37 8.55 8.10
N THR A 73 -18.73 9.45 7.19
CA THR A 73 -19.72 9.21 6.13
C THR A 73 -19.13 8.61 4.85
N ASP A 74 -17.81 8.49 4.75
CA ASP A 74 -17.14 7.84 3.64
C ASP A 74 -17.03 6.34 3.93
N LEU A 75 -17.89 5.56 3.29
CA LEU A 75 -17.94 4.11 3.51
C LEU A 75 -16.63 3.43 3.12
N ASN A 76 -15.89 3.97 2.17
CA ASN A 76 -14.66 3.37 1.69
C ASN A 76 -13.56 3.42 2.75
N VAL A 77 -13.28 4.60 3.29
CA VAL A 77 -12.26 4.72 4.35
C VAL A 77 -12.69 3.98 5.62
N MET A 78 -14.00 4.01 5.94
CA MET A 78 -14.53 3.27 7.09
C MET A 78 -14.39 1.76 6.92
N ALA A 79 -14.62 1.23 5.72
CA ALA A 79 -14.43 -0.18 5.42
C ALA A 79 -12.96 -0.61 5.57
N VAL A 80 -12.03 0.20 5.12
CA VAL A 80 -10.58 -0.07 5.25
C VAL A 80 -10.18 -0.09 6.72
N ILE A 81 -10.62 0.88 7.51
CA ILE A 81 -10.32 0.96 8.96
C ILE A 81 -10.91 -0.26 9.67
N ASN A 82 -12.18 -0.57 9.39
CA ASN A 82 -12.86 -1.70 10.00
C ASN A 82 -12.13 -3.03 9.69
N TYR A 83 -11.78 -3.25 8.44
CA TYR A 83 -11.07 -4.46 8.04
C TYR A 83 -9.69 -4.54 8.69
N GLY A 84 -8.94 -3.44 8.66
CA GLY A 84 -7.61 -3.39 9.25
C GLY A 84 -7.61 -3.67 10.75
N VAL A 85 -8.52 -3.05 11.49
CA VAL A 85 -8.58 -3.19 12.95
C VAL A 85 -9.18 -4.52 13.37
N ARG A 86 -10.31 -4.90 12.77
CA ARG A 86 -11.07 -6.10 13.22
C ARG A 86 -10.53 -7.40 12.67
N TYR A 87 -10.12 -7.43 11.41
CA TYR A 87 -9.76 -8.67 10.72
C TYR A 87 -8.25 -8.87 10.57
N LEU A 88 -7.48 -7.77 10.44
CA LEU A 88 -6.02 -7.84 10.35
C LEU A 88 -5.32 -7.56 11.68
N ASP A 89 -6.07 -7.15 12.69
CA ASP A 89 -5.52 -6.87 14.03
C ASP A 89 -4.42 -5.80 14.01
N ILE A 90 -4.54 -4.81 13.15
CA ILE A 90 -3.57 -3.72 13.01
C ILE A 90 -3.61 -2.85 14.28
N LYS A 91 -2.43 -2.56 14.82
CA LYS A 91 -2.28 -1.82 16.08
C LYS A 91 -2.01 -0.33 15.90
N HIS A 92 -1.54 0.08 14.72
CA HIS A 92 -1.14 1.46 14.47
C HIS A 92 -1.78 1.99 13.19
N ILE A 93 -2.45 3.12 13.31
CA ILE A 93 -3.01 3.84 12.16
C ILE A 93 -2.24 5.14 11.99
N ILE A 94 -1.70 5.34 10.79
CA ILE A 94 -0.95 6.53 10.43
C ILE A 94 -1.75 7.31 9.39
N VAL A 95 -2.13 8.54 9.72
CA VAL A 95 -2.71 9.47 8.75
C VAL A 95 -1.60 10.44 8.35
N CYS A 96 -1.19 10.38 7.10
CA CYS A 96 -0.05 11.15 6.61
C CYS A 96 -0.50 12.18 5.59
N GLY A 97 -0.29 13.45 5.91
CA GLY A 97 -0.45 14.56 4.99
C GLY A 97 0.85 14.89 4.26
N HIS A 98 0.78 15.87 3.36
CA HIS A 98 1.97 16.37 2.66
C HIS A 98 1.82 17.85 2.33
N TYR A 99 2.94 18.49 2.09
CA TYR A 99 2.97 19.89 1.67
C TYR A 99 2.46 20.04 0.22
N ASN A 100 1.88 21.17 -0.08
CA ASN A 100 1.35 21.50 -1.42
C ASN A 100 0.29 20.50 -1.91
N CYS A 101 -0.50 20.04 -1.00
CA CYS A 101 -1.63 19.17 -1.31
C CYS A 101 -2.70 19.86 -2.19
#